data_1e03e98d86fac1a1cf85a7daff4189f6
#
_entry.id   1e03e98d86fac1a1cf85a7daff4189f6
#
_cell.length_a   1.000
_cell.length_b   1.000
_cell.length_c   1.000
_cell.angle_alpha   90.00
_cell.angle_beta   90.00
_cell.angle_gamma   90.00
#
_symmetry.space_group_name_H-M   'P 1'
#
loop_
_entity.id
_entity.type
_entity.pdbx_description
1 polymer ?
#
loop_
_entity_poly.entity_id
_entity_poly.type
_entity_poly.pdbx_seq_one_letter_code
_entity_poly.pdbx_strand_id
1 'polypeptide(L)'
;MYSEDYLLNLLIKSPNSESIRTIAKQLEIGHNFSFSKNRNDLKGVWELRWSSSNSPFLKYSPFIDNLQILDPFNLNGLNLLKPRGIRSIICTGILISLYYINEKRIGVKFTNAGVIGPKFGRKNIKAMKEINNEQLGWLEITYLSNNLRICRGDKGTLFVLRKINSPTLFNNFKEFIKIY
;
A
#
# COMPACT_ATOMS: atom_id res chain seq x y z
N MET A 1 11.21 -23.50 -9.66
CA MET A 1 10.29 -22.69 -8.85
C MET A 1 10.93 -21.32 -8.67
N TYR A 2 10.25 -20.22 -9.01
CA TYR A 2 10.80 -18.88 -8.82
C TYR A 2 10.80 -18.52 -7.34
N SER A 3 11.86 -17.82 -6.89
CA SER A 3 11.98 -17.36 -5.51
C SER A 3 11.42 -15.95 -5.32
N GLU A 4 11.10 -15.58 -4.09
CA GLU A 4 10.75 -14.21 -3.71
C GLU A 4 11.85 -13.22 -4.11
N ASP A 5 13.12 -13.57 -3.86
CA ASP A 5 14.26 -12.72 -4.20
C ASP A 5 14.37 -12.45 -5.69
N TYR A 6 14.03 -13.45 -6.52
CA TYR A 6 14.00 -13.25 -7.96
C TYR A 6 12.93 -12.23 -8.35
N LEU A 7 11.72 -12.31 -7.76
CA LEU A 7 10.66 -11.35 -8.01
C LEU A 7 11.05 -9.95 -7.53
N LEU A 8 11.62 -9.82 -6.32
CA LEU A 8 12.07 -8.54 -5.79
C LEU A 8 13.14 -7.88 -6.68
N ASN A 9 14.09 -8.66 -7.19
CA ASN A 9 15.09 -8.17 -8.15
C ASN A 9 14.45 -7.72 -9.47
N LEU A 10 13.48 -8.48 -9.97
CA LEU A 10 12.78 -8.13 -11.21
C LEU A 10 11.97 -6.83 -11.06
N LEU A 11 11.29 -6.63 -9.92
CA LEU A 11 10.57 -5.41 -9.58
C LEU A 11 11.47 -4.16 -9.53
N ILE A 12 12.76 -4.34 -9.25
CA ILE A 12 13.73 -3.24 -9.23
C ILE A 12 14.29 -2.99 -10.63
N LYS A 13 14.75 -4.03 -11.32
CA LYS A 13 15.49 -3.92 -12.60
C LYS A 13 14.58 -3.76 -13.81
N SER A 14 13.41 -4.38 -13.79
CA SER A 14 12.50 -4.45 -14.93
C SER A 14 11.02 -4.43 -14.47
N PRO A 15 10.55 -3.32 -13.85
CA PRO A 15 9.22 -3.25 -13.23
C PRO A 15 8.06 -3.39 -14.22
N ASN A 16 8.32 -3.31 -15.52
CA ASN A 16 7.31 -3.50 -16.58
C ASN A 16 7.35 -4.90 -17.21
N SER A 17 8.14 -5.84 -16.68
CA SER A 17 8.25 -7.19 -17.23
C SER A 17 6.92 -7.94 -17.10
N GLU A 18 6.49 -8.57 -18.17
CA GLU A 18 5.29 -9.43 -18.19
C GLU A 18 5.44 -10.67 -17.29
N SER A 19 6.67 -11.12 -17.07
CA SER A 19 6.99 -12.25 -16.21
C SER A 19 6.58 -12.03 -14.75
N ILE A 20 6.47 -10.77 -14.29
CA ILE A 20 6.06 -10.45 -12.92
C ILE A 20 4.73 -11.10 -12.57
N ARG A 21 3.75 -11.04 -13.49
CA ARG A 21 2.43 -11.66 -13.29
C ARG A 21 2.52 -13.16 -13.06
N THR A 22 3.31 -13.84 -13.87
CA THR A 22 3.47 -15.31 -13.80
C THR A 22 4.17 -15.72 -12.52
N ILE A 23 5.24 -15.02 -12.15
CA ILE A 23 6.00 -15.30 -10.94
C ILE A 23 5.16 -15.02 -9.69
N ALA A 24 4.42 -13.89 -9.67
CA ALA A 24 3.52 -13.56 -8.57
C ALA A 24 2.47 -14.66 -8.37
N LYS A 25 1.83 -15.14 -9.44
CA LYS A 25 0.88 -16.24 -9.36
C LYS A 25 1.49 -17.55 -8.83
N GLN A 26 2.75 -17.82 -9.13
CA GLN A 26 3.43 -19.02 -8.60
C GLN A 26 3.72 -18.89 -7.10
N LEU A 27 4.09 -17.71 -6.62
CA LEU A 27 4.30 -17.48 -5.20
C LEU A 27 3.01 -17.54 -4.38
N GLU A 28 1.86 -17.24 -4.99
CA GLU A 28 0.55 -17.36 -4.35
C GLU A 28 0.19 -18.84 -4.04
N ILE A 29 0.75 -19.80 -4.82
CA ILE A 29 0.43 -21.21 -4.66
C ILE A 29 0.98 -21.75 -3.34
N GLY A 30 0.09 -22.28 -2.51
CA GLY A 30 0.46 -22.88 -1.23
C GLY A 30 0.72 -21.89 -0.10
N HIS A 31 0.65 -20.58 -0.35
CA HIS A 31 0.77 -19.60 0.71
C HIS A 31 -0.55 -19.43 1.47
N ASN A 32 -0.48 -19.50 2.79
CA ASN A 32 -1.63 -19.35 3.68
C ASN A 32 -1.47 -18.10 4.54
N PHE A 33 -2.06 -17.00 4.07
CA PHE A 33 -2.20 -15.80 4.88
C PHE A 33 -3.37 -15.93 5.86
N SER A 34 -3.19 -15.41 7.08
CA SER A 34 -4.24 -15.26 8.09
C SER A 34 -4.11 -13.89 8.73
N PHE A 35 -5.16 -13.07 8.63
CA PHE A 35 -5.15 -11.71 9.18
C PHE A 35 -4.86 -11.69 10.68
N SER A 36 -5.47 -12.60 11.44
CA SER A 36 -5.26 -12.67 12.89
C SER A 36 -3.83 -13.01 13.26
N LYS A 37 -3.15 -13.88 12.50
CA LYS A 37 -1.77 -14.33 12.76
C LYS A 37 -0.71 -13.39 12.19
N ASN A 38 -0.95 -12.78 11.02
CA ASN A 38 0.05 -12.03 10.27
C ASN A 38 -0.10 -10.50 10.38
N ARG A 39 -0.78 -9.97 11.39
CA ARG A 39 -0.93 -8.51 11.58
C ARG A 39 0.41 -7.79 11.69
N ASN A 40 1.38 -8.38 12.37
CA ASN A 40 2.72 -7.80 12.52
C ASN A 40 3.45 -7.69 11.17
N ASP A 41 3.36 -8.72 10.33
CA ASP A 41 4.02 -8.76 9.03
C ASP A 41 3.35 -7.76 8.08
N LEU A 42 2.01 -7.62 8.17
CA LEU A 42 1.23 -6.69 7.36
C LEU A 42 1.47 -5.23 7.74
N LYS A 43 1.76 -4.95 9.02
CA LYS A 43 2.05 -3.61 9.51
C LYS A 43 3.28 -3.01 8.86
N GLY A 44 3.18 -1.73 8.45
CA GLY A 44 4.33 -0.99 7.93
C GLY A 44 4.03 -0.19 6.67
N VAL A 45 5.10 0.13 5.95
CA VAL A 45 5.07 0.92 4.71
C VAL A 45 5.33 0.00 3.52
N TRP A 46 4.43 0.03 2.55
CA TRP A 46 4.45 -0.79 1.36
C TRP A 46 4.49 0.08 0.10
N GLU A 47 5.45 -0.15 -0.76
CA GLU A 47 5.58 0.52 -2.05
C GLU A 47 4.96 -0.34 -3.16
N LEU A 48 4.01 0.21 -3.91
CA LEU A 48 3.49 -0.44 -5.11
C LEU A 48 4.57 -0.48 -6.18
N ARG A 49 4.99 -1.68 -6.57
CA ARG A 49 6.02 -1.90 -7.59
C ARG A 49 5.46 -2.43 -8.90
N TRP A 50 4.33 -3.10 -8.85
CA TRP A 50 3.66 -3.61 -10.03
C TRP A 50 2.16 -3.84 -9.78
N SER A 51 1.36 -3.63 -10.80
CA SER A 51 -0.06 -3.95 -10.76
C SER A 51 -0.57 -4.31 -12.14
N SER A 52 -1.61 -5.14 -12.18
CA SER A 52 -2.31 -5.48 -13.41
C SER A 52 -3.34 -4.43 -13.84
N SER A 53 -3.48 -3.33 -13.10
CA SER A 53 -4.42 -2.25 -13.39
C SER A 53 -4.00 -1.44 -14.61
N ASN A 54 -4.98 -0.93 -15.35
CA ASN A 54 -4.77 0.08 -16.38
C ASN A 54 -4.89 1.52 -15.85
N SER A 55 -5.38 1.69 -14.61
CA SER A 55 -5.48 3.01 -13.98
C SER A 55 -4.11 3.61 -13.68
N PRO A 56 -3.86 4.88 -14.06
CA PRO A 56 -2.56 5.54 -13.80
C PRO A 56 -2.17 5.58 -12.33
N PHE A 57 -3.16 5.73 -11.43
CA PHE A 57 -2.93 5.80 -9.98
C PHE A 57 -2.64 4.44 -9.33
N LEU A 58 -2.91 3.37 -10.05
CA LEU A 58 -2.69 2.00 -9.60
C LEU A 58 -1.56 1.30 -10.36
N LYS A 59 -0.82 2.01 -11.21
CA LYS A 59 0.38 1.53 -11.89
C LYS A 59 1.65 1.98 -11.19
N TYR A 60 2.70 1.20 -11.33
CA TYR A 60 4.04 1.65 -10.98
C TYR A 60 4.45 2.84 -11.89
N SER A 61 5.04 3.84 -11.29
CA SER A 61 5.65 4.98 -11.99
C SER A 61 7.08 5.19 -11.47
N PRO A 62 8.07 5.42 -12.33
CA PRO A 62 9.41 5.78 -11.89
C PRO A 62 9.48 7.18 -11.25
N PHE A 63 8.47 8.03 -11.49
CA PHE A 63 8.42 9.42 -11.04
C PHE A 63 7.59 9.63 -9.77
N ILE A 64 6.83 8.64 -9.34
CA ILE A 64 5.91 8.74 -8.21
C ILE A 64 6.11 7.56 -7.27
N ASP A 65 6.33 7.84 -6.00
CA ASP A 65 6.22 6.85 -4.94
C ASP A 65 4.74 6.65 -4.62
N ASN A 66 4.24 5.45 -4.90
CA ASN A 66 2.90 5.02 -4.53
C ASN A 66 3.04 4.13 -3.28
N LEU A 67 2.74 4.72 -2.13
CA LEU A 67 2.96 4.09 -0.84
C LEU A 67 1.63 3.78 -0.17
N GLN A 68 1.57 2.63 0.46
CA GLN A 68 0.48 2.24 1.34
C GLN A 68 1.03 2.00 2.74
N ILE A 69 0.60 2.80 3.70
CA ILE A 69 0.96 2.66 5.11
C ILE A 69 -0.20 1.97 5.81
N LEU A 70 0.08 0.87 6.50
CA LEU A 70 -0.95 0.07 7.17
C LEU A 70 -0.65 -0.08 8.66
N ASP A 71 -1.66 0.17 9.49
CA ASP A 71 -1.68 -0.21 10.90
C ASP A 71 -2.89 -1.14 11.16
N PRO A 72 -2.74 -2.45 10.96
CA PRO A 72 -3.83 -3.41 11.11
C PRO A 72 -4.27 -3.61 12.57
N PHE A 73 -3.50 -3.13 13.55
CA PHE A 73 -3.90 -3.16 14.96
C PHE A 73 -4.92 -2.07 15.29
N ASN A 74 -4.76 -0.89 14.68
CA ASN A 74 -5.68 0.23 14.84
C ASN A 74 -6.69 0.31 13.68
N LEU A 75 -6.70 -0.68 12.79
CA LEU A 75 -7.61 -0.80 11.65
C LEU A 75 -7.64 0.45 10.75
N ASN A 76 -6.48 1.03 10.50
CA ASN A 76 -6.36 2.19 9.64
C ASN A 76 -5.13 2.15 8.73
N GLY A 77 -5.11 3.04 7.76
CA GLY A 77 -4.01 3.19 6.82
C GLY A 77 -4.06 4.49 6.03
N LEU A 78 -3.06 4.67 5.20
CA LEU A 78 -2.92 5.83 4.31
C LEU A 78 -2.34 5.37 2.97
N ASN A 79 -3.02 5.69 1.90
CA ASN A 79 -2.46 5.64 0.56
C ASN A 79 -1.84 7.00 0.24
N LEU A 80 -0.56 7.03 -0.11
CA LEU A 80 0.20 8.23 -0.34
C LEU A 80 0.82 8.20 -1.74
N LEU A 81 0.53 9.21 -2.54
CA LEU A 81 1.18 9.46 -3.82
C LEU A 81 2.12 10.66 -3.67
N LYS A 82 3.41 10.41 -3.79
CA LYS A 82 4.45 11.40 -3.58
C LYS A 82 5.36 11.48 -4.81
N PRO A 83 5.64 12.68 -5.38
CA PRO A 83 6.65 12.85 -6.40
C PRO A 83 8.01 12.34 -5.93
N ARG A 84 8.67 11.54 -6.77
CA ARG A 84 9.99 10.96 -6.44
C ARG A 84 11.08 12.00 -6.65
N GLY A 85 12.09 12.00 -5.79
CA GLY A 85 13.25 12.89 -5.90
C GLY A 85 13.02 14.32 -5.44
N ILE A 86 11.78 14.75 -5.22
CA ILE A 86 11.48 16.07 -4.67
C ILE A 86 11.29 15.92 -3.18
N ARG A 87 12.19 16.51 -2.37
CA ARG A 87 12.06 16.48 -0.91
C ARG A 87 10.76 17.19 -0.50
N SER A 88 9.74 16.38 -0.23
CA SER A 88 8.52 16.71 0.55
C SER A 88 7.80 18.02 0.20
N ILE A 89 7.52 18.29 -1.06
CA ILE A 89 6.81 19.54 -1.33
C ILE A 89 5.30 19.31 -1.17
N ILE A 90 4.72 18.41 -1.93
CA ILE A 90 3.27 18.12 -1.86
C ILE A 90 3.04 16.67 -2.21
N CYS A 91 2.24 15.99 -1.41
CA CYS A 91 1.77 14.64 -1.73
C CYS A 91 0.25 14.54 -1.60
N THR A 92 -0.35 13.65 -2.36
CA THR A 92 -1.76 13.34 -2.22
C THR A 92 -1.91 12.16 -1.28
N GLY A 93 -2.78 12.30 -0.29
CA GLY A 93 -3.09 11.26 0.69
C GLY A 93 -4.56 10.87 0.66
N ILE A 94 -4.82 9.58 0.86
CA ILE A 94 -6.16 9.04 1.06
C ILE A 94 -6.13 8.21 2.33
N LEU A 95 -6.82 8.68 3.37
CA LEU A 95 -7.02 7.92 4.60
C LEU A 95 -7.97 6.77 4.35
N ILE A 96 -7.64 5.63 4.93
CA ILE A 96 -8.44 4.42 4.83
C ILE A 96 -8.74 3.87 6.23
N SER A 97 -9.96 3.43 6.44
CA SER A 97 -10.35 2.57 7.54
C SER A 97 -10.37 1.13 7.06
N LEU A 98 -9.76 0.24 7.83
CA LEU A 98 -9.74 -1.19 7.57
C LEU A 98 -10.85 -1.85 8.40
N TYR A 99 -11.47 -2.90 7.87
CA TYR A 99 -12.38 -3.73 8.63
C TYR A 99 -12.18 -5.20 8.29
N TYR A 100 -12.43 -6.05 9.26
CA TYR A 100 -12.30 -7.49 9.10
C TYR A 100 -13.45 -8.05 8.26
N ILE A 101 -13.13 -8.79 7.21
CA ILE A 101 -14.11 -9.58 6.45
C ILE A 101 -13.94 -11.06 6.79
N ASN A 102 -12.73 -11.59 6.60
CA ASN A 102 -12.33 -12.94 6.96
C ASN A 102 -10.80 -13.03 7.04
N GLU A 103 -10.26 -14.21 7.32
CA GLU A 103 -8.81 -14.40 7.50
C GLU A 103 -7.95 -14.03 6.27
N LYS A 104 -8.51 -14.04 5.06
CA LYS A 104 -7.78 -13.71 3.82
C LYS A 104 -8.11 -12.30 3.30
N ARG A 105 -9.28 -11.77 3.65
CA ARG A 105 -9.82 -10.51 3.08
C ARG A 105 -9.98 -9.45 4.13
N ILE A 106 -9.48 -8.28 3.79
CA ILE A 106 -9.58 -7.05 4.59
C ILE A 106 -10.41 -6.07 3.80
N GLY A 107 -11.48 -5.55 4.41
CA GLY A 107 -12.26 -4.48 3.84
C GLY A 107 -11.54 -3.15 3.96
N VAL A 108 -11.75 -2.27 2.98
CA VAL A 108 -11.15 -0.95 2.87
C VAL A 108 -12.26 0.06 2.63
N LYS A 109 -12.37 1.04 3.52
CA LYS A 109 -13.25 2.20 3.37
C LYS A 109 -12.38 3.45 3.24
N PHE A 110 -12.58 4.22 2.18
CA PHE A 110 -11.91 5.51 2.01
C PHE A 110 -12.65 6.56 2.83
N THR A 111 -11.94 7.25 3.74
CA THR A 111 -12.56 8.20 4.68
C THR A 111 -12.28 9.64 4.32
N ASN A 112 -11.04 9.98 4.01
CA ASN A 112 -10.62 11.35 3.69
C ASN A 112 -9.63 11.33 2.55
N ALA A 113 -9.68 12.32 1.68
CA ALA A 113 -8.69 12.53 0.63
C ALA A 113 -8.24 13.99 0.57
N GLY A 114 -7.00 14.21 0.19
CA GLY A 114 -6.52 15.56 0.07
C GLY A 114 -5.01 15.67 -0.13
N VAL A 115 -4.51 16.84 0.18
CA VAL A 115 -3.11 17.21 -0.04
C VAL A 115 -2.40 17.36 1.30
N ILE A 116 -1.21 16.79 1.37
CA ILE A 116 -0.30 16.89 2.51
C ILE A 116 0.94 17.63 2.02
N GLY A 117 1.13 18.83 2.54
CA GLY A 117 2.26 19.70 2.21
C GLY A 117 3.43 19.59 3.19
N PRO A 118 4.45 20.43 3.01
CA PRO A 118 5.63 20.46 3.86
C PRO A 118 5.31 20.91 5.28
N LYS A 119 6.23 20.62 6.20
CA LYS A 119 6.19 21.21 7.54
C LYS A 119 6.64 22.66 7.49
N PHE A 120 5.81 23.56 8.03
CA PHE A 120 6.21 24.93 8.37
C PHE A 120 6.28 25.04 9.91
N GLY A 121 7.49 25.08 10.44
CA GLY A 121 7.71 25.01 11.89
C GLY A 121 7.19 23.68 12.48
N ARG A 122 6.27 23.76 13.45
CA ARG A 122 5.62 22.59 14.07
C ARG A 122 4.35 22.11 13.36
N LYS A 123 3.84 22.84 12.35
CA LYS A 123 2.60 22.51 11.65
C LYS A 123 2.87 21.96 10.24
N ASN A 124 2.17 20.90 9.87
CA ASN A 124 2.10 20.46 8.49
C ASN A 124 0.96 21.20 7.79
N ILE A 125 1.17 21.63 6.53
CA ILE A 125 0.07 22.08 5.69
C ILE A 125 -0.73 20.84 5.30
N LYS A 126 -2.02 20.82 5.62
CA LYS A 126 -2.92 19.73 5.36
C LYS A 126 -4.26 20.27 4.88
N ALA A 127 -4.71 19.80 3.74
CA ALA A 127 -6.05 20.08 3.22
C ALA A 127 -6.69 18.74 2.88
N MET A 128 -7.31 18.12 3.89
CA MET A 128 -8.04 16.86 3.74
C MET A 128 -9.54 17.13 3.80
N LYS A 129 -10.28 16.49 2.90
CA LYS A 129 -11.73 16.54 2.84
C LYS A 129 -12.30 15.15 3.05
N GLU A 130 -13.37 15.05 3.79
CA GLU A 130 -14.10 13.80 3.97
C GLU A 130 -14.70 13.33 2.64
N ILE A 131 -14.66 12.03 2.42
CA ILE A 131 -15.25 11.38 1.25
C ILE A 131 -16.66 10.94 1.63
N ASN A 132 -17.67 11.67 1.13
CA ASN A 132 -19.07 11.42 1.44
C ASN A 132 -19.65 10.18 0.74
N ASN A 133 -18.96 9.63 -0.26
CA ASN A 133 -19.39 8.40 -0.92
C ASN A 133 -18.75 7.19 -0.25
N GLU A 134 -19.56 6.29 0.26
CA GLU A 134 -19.09 5.02 0.81
C GLU A 134 -18.55 4.11 -0.29
N GLN A 135 -17.36 4.42 -0.76
CA GLN A 135 -16.62 3.50 -1.62
C GLN A 135 -16.00 2.42 -0.73
N LEU A 136 -16.70 1.30 -0.67
CA LEU A 136 -16.22 0.08 -0.01
C LEU A 136 -15.50 -0.78 -1.04
N GLY A 137 -14.33 -1.24 -0.68
CA GLY A 137 -13.56 -2.21 -1.44
C GLY A 137 -13.01 -3.28 -0.49
N TRP A 138 -12.32 -4.25 -1.04
CA TRP A 138 -11.57 -5.22 -0.25
C TRP A 138 -10.26 -5.61 -0.94
N LEU A 139 -9.35 -6.08 -0.13
CA LEU A 139 -8.09 -6.68 -0.57
C LEU A 139 -8.00 -8.09 -0.03
N GLU A 140 -7.79 -9.06 -0.91
CA GLU A 140 -7.41 -10.42 -0.56
C GLU A 140 -5.89 -10.53 -0.60
N ILE A 141 -5.29 -10.83 0.54
CA ILE A 141 -3.84 -11.02 0.64
C ILE A 141 -3.55 -12.47 0.30
N THR A 142 -2.87 -12.67 -0.82
CA THR A 142 -2.58 -13.99 -1.40
C THR A 142 -1.15 -14.45 -1.14
N TYR A 143 -0.24 -13.50 -0.85
CA TYR A 143 1.12 -13.77 -0.41
C TYR A 143 1.60 -12.65 0.53
N LEU A 144 2.25 -13.01 1.63
CA LEU A 144 2.86 -12.07 2.57
C LEU A 144 4.14 -12.63 3.16
N SER A 145 5.20 -11.85 3.07
CA SER A 145 6.47 -12.06 3.75
C SER A 145 6.96 -10.79 4.42
N ASN A 146 8.16 -10.82 4.97
CA ASN A 146 8.80 -9.63 5.54
C ASN A 146 9.09 -8.53 4.50
N ASN A 147 9.22 -8.87 3.21
CA ASN A 147 9.66 -7.94 2.17
C ASN A 147 8.65 -7.77 1.03
N LEU A 148 7.76 -8.74 0.85
CA LEU A 148 6.86 -8.80 -0.30
C LEU A 148 5.43 -9.05 0.13
N ARG A 149 4.49 -8.31 -0.49
CA ARG A 149 3.06 -8.55 -0.38
C ARG A 149 2.44 -8.65 -1.77
N ILE A 150 1.66 -9.70 -2.02
CA ILE A 150 0.82 -9.84 -3.19
C ILE A 150 -0.63 -9.85 -2.72
N CYS A 151 -1.47 -9.06 -3.36
CA CYS A 151 -2.89 -9.00 -3.03
C CYS A 151 -3.75 -8.75 -4.27
N ARG A 152 -5.02 -9.12 -4.17
CA ARG A 152 -6.04 -8.93 -5.20
C ARG A 152 -7.11 -7.97 -4.68
N GLY A 153 -7.45 -6.98 -5.49
CA GLY A 153 -8.57 -6.10 -5.22
C GLY A 153 -9.91 -6.71 -5.66
N ASP A 154 -11.00 -6.08 -5.27
CA ASP A 154 -12.39 -6.42 -5.56
C ASP A 154 -12.68 -6.62 -7.07
N LYS A 155 -11.98 -5.88 -7.94
CA LYS A 155 -12.06 -5.99 -9.41
C LYS A 155 -11.08 -7.00 -10.00
N GLY A 156 -10.49 -7.87 -9.19
CA GLY A 156 -9.51 -8.87 -9.63
C GLY A 156 -8.13 -8.30 -9.97
N THR A 157 -7.89 -7.02 -9.70
CA THR A 157 -6.58 -6.39 -9.91
C THR A 157 -5.54 -7.03 -9.00
N LEU A 158 -4.45 -7.49 -9.59
CA LEU A 158 -3.29 -8.01 -8.86
C LEU A 158 -2.33 -6.87 -8.54
N PHE A 159 -1.93 -6.78 -7.29
CA PHE A 159 -0.96 -5.81 -6.79
C PHE A 159 0.26 -6.52 -6.21
N VAL A 160 1.45 -6.04 -6.54
CA VAL A 160 2.72 -6.52 -6.00
C VAL A 160 3.43 -5.35 -5.34
N LEU A 161 3.61 -5.46 -4.03
CA LEU A 161 4.15 -4.40 -3.19
C LEU A 161 5.41 -4.88 -2.46
N ARG A 162 6.38 -4.00 -2.37
CA ARG A 162 7.60 -4.21 -1.60
C ARG A 162 7.52 -3.47 -0.26
N LYS A 163 7.95 -4.10 0.81
CA LYS A 163 8.06 -3.43 2.12
C LYS A 163 9.23 -2.43 2.11
N ILE A 164 8.99 -1.26 2.68
CA ILE A 164 10.02 -0.24 2.87
C ILE A 164 10.30 -0.09 4.36
N ASN A 165 11.56 -0.19 4.75
CA ASN A 165 11.96 0.13 6.11
C ASN A 165 12.02 1.64 6.29
N SER A 166 10.92 2.25 6.75
CA SER A 166 10.80 3.68 7.01
C SER A 166 10.05 3.96 8.31
N PRO A 167 10.70 3.79 9.47
CA PRO A 167 10.09 4.07 10.78
C PRO A 167 9.59 5.50 10.90
N THR A 168 10.34 6.46 10.36
CA THR A 168 9.97 7.88 10.39
C THR A 168 8.65 8.13 9.67
N LEU A 169 8.45 7.54 8.47
CA LEU A 169 7.23 7.71 7.71
C LEU A 169 6.04 7.06 8.44
N PHE A 170 6.26 5.89 9.03
CA PHE A 170 5.22 5.21 9.81
C PHE A 170 4.84 5.99 11.08
N ASN A 171 5.79 6.57 11.79
CA ASN A 171 5.53 7.39 12.97
C ASN A 171 4.81 8.70 12.61
N ASN A 172 5.22 9.37 11.53
CA ASN A 172 4.52 10.55 11.01
C ASN A 172 3.06 10.24 10.65
N PHE A 173 2.79 9.06 10.09
CA PHE A 173 1.44 8.59 9.81
C PHE A 173 0.62 8.41 11.09
N LYS A 174 1.18 7.82 12.15
CA LYS A 174 0.48 7.69 13.44
C LYS A 174 0.10 9.04 14.02
N GLU A 175 1.00 10.03 13.96
CA GLU A 175 0.70 11.39 14.41
C GLU A 175 -0.35 12.07 13.52
N PHE A 176 -0.35 11.75 12.24
CA PHE A 176 -1.32 12.27 11.29
C PHE A 176 -2.74 11.76 11.57
N ILE A 177 -2.92 10.48 11.84
CA ILE A 177 -4.24 9.87 12.11
C ILE A 177 -4.86 10.39 13.41
N LYS A 178 -4.08 10.72 14.44
CA LYS A 178 -4.63 11.27 15.69
C LYS A 178 -5.42 12.58 15.51
N ILE A 179 -5.33 13.21 14.35
CA ILE A 179 -5.95 14.50 14.03
C ILE A 179 -7.27 14.31 13.29
N TYR A 180 -7.48 13.15 12.66
CA TYR A 180 -8.66 12.77 11.89
C TYR A 180 -9.33 11.52 12.46
#